data_c2fd410b4276d9694fac1f80721986ec
#
_entry.id   c2fd410b4276d9694fac1f80721986ec
#
_cell.length_a   1.000
_cell.length_b   1.000
_cell.length_c   1.000
_cell.angle_alpha   90.00
_cell.angle_beta   90.00
_cell.angle_gamma   90.00
#
_symmetry.space_group_name_H-M   'P 1'
#
loop_
_entity.id
_entity.type
_entity.pdbx_description
1 polymer ?
#
loop_
_entity_poly.entity_id
_entity_poly.type
_entity_poly.pdbx_seq_one_letter_code
_entity_poly.pdbx_strand_id
1 'polypeptide(L)'
;MTKILIVEDEDSVLDPLELLLGKEGFSIETAKNGQEALDKFWKVSPDLVLLDIMLPEVSGTEVCRQIRAKSNVPIIMLTAKDTEVDKVVGLELGADDYIVKPYSKAELVARIKAVLRRGVSDHAPGEGGVITAGPVTIDVERHAVSIAGVSISLPLKEFELLEFLVRNSGRVLTRTQLIDRVWGSDYFGDTKTLDVHVKRLRAKIEKDPANPVYIQTIRGLGYKFEN
;
A
#
# COMPACT_ATOMS: atom_id res chain seq x y z
N MET A 1 -19.04 5.55 -6.17
CA MET A 1 -18.06 6.66 -6.33
C MET A 1 -16.99 6.42 -5.29
N THR A 2 -15.71 6.39 -5.68
CA THR A 2 -14.60 6.12 -4.76
C THR A 2 -14.46 7.25 -3.76
N LYS A 3 -14.45 6.91 -2.47
CA LYS A 3 -14.43 7.86 -1.36
C LYS A 3 -13.01 7.97 -0.80
N ILE A 4 -12.48 9.19 -0.73
CA ILE A 4 -11.17 9.49 -0.18
C ILE A 4 -11.33 10.32 1.11
N LEU A 5 -10.68 9.88 2.19
CA LEU A 5 -10.51 10.69 3.39
C LEU A 5 -9.17 11.43 3.30
N ILE A 6 -9.21 12.76 3.28
CA ILE A 6 -8.02 13.61 3.32
C ILE A 6 -7.83 14.08 4.76
N VAL A 7 -6.64 13.88 5.29
CA VAL A 7 -6.28 14.30 6.65
C VAL A 7 -5.11 15.28 6.55
N GLU A 8 -5.40 16.55 6.78
CA GLU A 8 -4.48 17.67 6.61
C GLU A 8 -4.95 18.82 7.51
N ASP A 9 -4.08 19.42 8.30
CA ASP A 9 -4.44 20.48 9.24
C ASP A 9 -4.40 21.88 8.62
N GLU A 10 -3.65 22.07 7.52
CA GLU A 10 -3.54 23.35 6.83
C GLU A 10 -4.62 23.52 5.75
N ASP A 11 -5.57 24.43 5.95
CA ASP A 11 -6.62 24.76 4.96
C ASP A 11 -6.06 25.18 3.60
N SER A 12 -4.90 25.83 3.59
CA SER A 12 -4.19 26.24 2.37
C SER A 12 -3.75 25.04 1.49
N VAL A 13 -3.64 23.84 2.07
CA VAL A 13 -3.33 22.59 1.38
C VAL A 13 -4.60 21.78 1.16
N LEU A 14 -5.47 21.73 2.15
CA LEU A 14 -6.70 20.92 2.15
C LEU A 14 -7.68 21.36 1.06
N ASP A 15 -8.04 22.66 0.99
CA ASP A 15 -9.03 23.18 0.04
C ASP A 15 -8.66 22.93 -1.45
N PRO A 16 -7.40 23.18 -1.88
CA PRO A 16 -6.96 22.83 -3.22
C PRO A 16 -7.00 21.33 -3.52
N LEU A 17 -6.71 20.49 -2.53
CA LEU A 17 -6.77 19.03 -2.68
C LEU A 17 -8.21 18.54 -2.84
N GLU A 18 -9.13 19.02 -2.00
CA GLU A 18 -10.55 18.69 -2.10
C GLU A 18 -11.10 19.06 -3.47
N LEU A 19 -10.84 20.30 -3.93
CA LEU A 19 -11.28 20.76 -5.26
C LEU A 19 -10.67 19.92 -6.39
N LEU A 20 -9.38 19.62 -6.33
CA LEU A 20 -8.69 18.83 -7.34
C LEU A 20 -9.29 17.43 -7.45
N LEU A 21 -9.37 16.73 -6.33
CA LEU A 21 -9.82 15.34 -6.32
C LEU A 21 -11.32 15.21 -6.58
N GLY A 22 -12.12 16.20 -6.18
CA GLY A 22 -13.52 16.29 -6.57
C GLY A 22 -13.70 16.40 -8.08
N LYS A 23 -12.86 17.20 -8.78
CA LYS A 23 -12.85 17.29 -10.26
C LYS A 23 -12.41 16.00 -10.94
N GLU A 24 -11.58 15.20 -10.30
CA GLU A 24 -11.17 13.87 -10.79
C GLU A 24 -12.25 12.78 -10.57
N GLY A 25 -13.39 13.14 -9.97
CA GLY A 25 -14.53 12.25 -9.79
C GLY A 25 -14.52 11.46 -8.48
N PHE A 26 -13.70 11.85 -7.50
CA PHE A 26 -13.72 11.24 -6.17
C PHE A 26 -14.75 11.91 -5.25
N SER A 27 -15.29 11.15 -4.32
CA SER A 27 -16.06 11.69 -3.17
C SER A 27 -15.08 11.98 -2.04
N ILE A 28 -15.07 13.21 -1.53
CA ILE A 28 -14.08 13.64 -0.56
C ILE A 28 -14.72 13.83 0.81
N GLU A 29 -14.05 13.32 1.81
CA GLU A 29 -14.24 13.63 3.23
C GLU A 29 -12.92 14.20 3.76
N THR A 30 -12.99 15.17 4.66
CA THR A 30 -11.81 15.85 5.20
C THR A 30 -11.73 15.73 6.71
N ALA A 31 -10.53 15.72 7.27
CA ALA A 31 -10.26 15.81 8.70
C ALA A 31 -9.04 16.71 8.94
N LYS A 32 -9.04 17.51 10.00
CA LYS A 32 -7.99 18.49 10.31
C LYS A 32 -7.03 18.05 11.42
N ASN A 33 -7.29 16.93 12.06
CA ASN A 33 -6.40 16.35 13.06
C ASN A 33 -6.57 14.82 13.10
N GLY A 34 -5.66 14.16 13.80
CA GLY A 34 -5.66 12.70 13.83
C GLY A 34 -6.84 12.08 14.56
N GLN A 35 -7.38 12.74 15.59
CA GLN A 35 -8.57 12.22 16.30
C GLN A 35 -9.81 12.29 15.41
N GLU A 36 -10.03 13.42 14.76
CA GLU A 36 -11.12 13.59 13.80
C GLU A 36 -11.00 12.57 12.64
N ALA A 37 -9.77 12.31 12.17
CA ALA A 37 -9.51 11.33 11.13
C ALA A 37 -9.94 9.93 11.54
N LEU A 38 -9.61 9.49 12.75
CA LEU A 38 -10.02 8.19 13.28
C LEU A 38 -11.53 8.07 13.42
N ASP A 39 -12.19 9.10 13.96
CA ASP A 39 -13.64 9.10 14.14
C ASP A 39 -14.39 9.06 12.80
N LYS A 40 -13.92 9.86 11.83
CA LYS A 40 -14.48 9.88 10.46
C LYS A 40 -14.19 8.58 9.72
N PHE A 41 -13.00 8.03 9.84
CA PHE A 41 -12.63 6.79 9.16
C PHE A 41 -13.64 5.67 9.39
N TRP A 42 -13.99 5.42 10.66
CA TRP A 42 -14.96 4.37 11.01
C TRP A 42 -16.40 4.69 10.61
N LYS A 43 -16.75 5.98 10.57
CA LYS A 43 -18.10 6.44 10.21
C LYS A 43 -18.35 6.40 8.72
N VAL A 44 -17.36 6.81 7.89
CA VAL A 44 -17.56 6.99 6.46
C VAL A 44 -17.05 5.83 5.62
N SER A 45 -16.21 4.96 6.18
CA SER A 45 -15.60 3.81 5.51
C SER A 45 -14.99 4.21 4.16
N PRO A 46 -13.91 4.99 4.14
CA PRO A 46 -13.29 5.45 2.89
C PRO A 46 -12.63 4.29 2.14
N ASP A 47 -12.48 4.46 0.83
CA ASP A 47 -11.76 3.53 -0.05
C ASP A 47 -10.24 3.81 -0.05
N LEU A 48 -9.83 5.02 0.36
CA LEU A 48 -8.42 5.44 0.47
C LEU A 48 -8.30 6.57 1.49
N VAL A 49 -7.17 6.60 2.20
CA VAL A 49 -6.80 7.70 3.10
C VAL A 49 -5.56 8.41 2.54
N LEU A 50 -5.65 9.74 2.35
CA LEU A 50 -4.50 10.62 2.20
C LEU A 50 -4.19 11.21 3.57
N LEU A 51 -3.00 11.00 4.09
CA LEU A 51 -2.69 11.25 5.48
C LEU A 51 -1.40 12.05 5.64
N ASP A 52 -1.50 13.28 6.12
CA ASP A 52 -0.30 14.01 6.53
C ASP A 52 0.35 13.35 7.74
N ILE A 53 1.66 13.31 7.73
CA ILE A 53 2.46 12.81 8.86
C ILE A 53 2.42 13.79 10.03
N MET A 54 2.48 15.10 9.73
CA MET A 54 2.65 16.17 10.69
C MET A 54 1.30 16.75 11.12
N LEU A 55 0.51 15.96 11.84
CA LEU A 55 -0.79 16.41 12.37
C LEU A 55 -0.67 16.82 13.84
N PRO A 56 -1.49 17.78 14.29
CA PRO A 56 -1.60 18.13 15.69
C PRO A 56 -2.30 17.00 16.49
N GLU A 57 -2.06 16.96 17.80
CA GLU A 57 -2.65 16.05 18.79
C GLU A 57 -2.25 14.58 18.56
N VAL A 58 -2.75 13.94 17.51
CA VAL A 58 -2.43 12.55 17.12
C VAL A 58 -1.73 12.59 15.77
N SER A 59 -0.45 12.21 15.75
CA SER A 59 0.36 12.22 14.51
C SER A 59 -0.21 11.29 13.44
N GLY A 60 0.03 11.59 12.16
CA GLY A 60 -0.40 10.75 11.05
C GLY A 60 0.18 9.33 11.13
N THR A 61 1.37 9.17 11.67
CA THR A 61 1.97 7.83 11.88
C THR A 61 1.15 7.00 12.88
N GLU A 62 0.67 7.61 13.95
CA GLU A 62 -0.18 6.95 14.94
C GLU A 62 -1.58 6.65 14.38
N VAL A 63 -2.16 7.57 13.60
CA VAL A 63 -3.42 7.34 12.85
C VAL A 63 -3.27 6.13 11.92
N CYS A 64 -2.18 6.07 11.13
CA CYS A 64 -1.89 4.94 10.26
C CYS A 64 -1.84 3.63 11.03
N ARG A 65 -1.10 3.58 12.14
CA ARG A 65 -0.97 2.39 12.99
C ARG A 65 -2.32 1.92 13.52
N GLN A 66 -3.16 2.83 14.00
CA GLN A 66 -4.49 2.50 14.54
C GLN A 66 -5.44 1.99 13.46
N ILE A 67 -5.43 2.59 12.27
CA ILE A 67 -6.23 2.10 11.14
C ILE A 67 -5.76 0.71 10.74
N ARG A 68 -4.45 0.49 10.60
CA ARG A 68 -3.87 -0.80 10.18
C ARG A 68 -4.11 -1.94 11.16
N ALA A 69 -4.28 -1.64 12.44
CA ALA A 69 -4.65 -2.65 13.43
C ALA A 69 -6.00 -3.34 13.13
N LYS A 70 -6.88 -2.69 12.34
CA LYS A 70 -8.26 -3.16 12.11
C LYS A 70 -8.70 -3.10 10.64
N SER A 71 -7.92 -2.50 9.74
CA SER A 71 -8.32 -2.29 8.35
C SER A 71 -7.14 -2.34 7.38
N ASN A 72 -7.40 -2.85 6.18
CA ASN A 72 -6.47 -2.89 5.05
C ASN A 72 -6.77 -1.81 4.00
N VAL A 73 -7.58 -0.81 4.32
CA VAL A 73 -7.85 0.33 3.43
C VAL A 73 -6.54 0.98 3.00
N PRO A 74 -6.32 1.25 1.72
CA PRO A 74 -5.12 1.90 1.24
C PRO A 74 -4.85 3.24 1.92
N ILE A 75 -3.60 3.47 2.34
CA ILE A 75 -3.14 4.72 2.96
C ILE A 75 -1.95 5.25 2.16
N ILE A 76 -2.04 6.49 1.71
CA ILE A 76 -0.93 7.24 1.13
C ILE A 76 -0.51 8.31 2.14
N MET A 77 0.73 8.29 2.57
CA MET A 77 1.29 9.31 3.46
C MET A 77 1.72 10.55 2.67
N LEU A 78 1.35 11.73 3.16
CA LEU A 78 1.90 13.01 2.70
C LEU A 78 2.99 13.44 3.67
N THR A 79 4.18 13.80 3.16
CA THR A 79 5.32 14.18 4.01
C THR A 79 6.01 15.44 3.50
N ALA A 80 6.36 16.33 4.41
CA ALA A 80 7.09 17.57 4.08
C ALA A 80 8.60 17.34 3.91
N LYS A 81 9.14 16.13 4.16
CA LYS A 81 10.58 15.95 4.28
C LYS A 81 11.17 14.79 3.50
N ASP A 82 12.29 15.11 2.91
CA ASP A 82 13.21 14.31 2.10
C ASP A 82 14.12 13.34 2.92
N THR A 83 13.93 13.21 4.21
CA THR A 83 14.75 12.24 4.94
C THR A 83 14.29 10.82 4.60
N GLU A 84 15.23 9.97 4.17
CA GLU A 84 14.97 8.55 3.93
C GLU A 84 14.29 7.87 5.12
N VAL A 85 14.56 8.38 6.32
CA VAL A 85 14.01 7.87 7.58
C VAL A 85 12.50 8.07 7.66
N ASP A 86 11.97 9.26 7.31
CA ASP A 86 10.53 9.53 7.40
C ASP A 86 9.73 8.72 6.38
N LYS A 87 10.29 8.53 5.18
CA LYS A 87 9.70 7.70 4.11
C LYS A 87 9.61 6.24 4.53
N VAL A 88 10.70 5.70 5.06
CA VAL A 88 10.77 4.30 5.52
C VAL A 88 9.87 4.10 6.73
N VAL A 89 9.85 5.02 7.69
CA VAL A 89 9.00 4.93 8.89
C VAL A 89 7.52 4.91 8.51
N GLY A 90 7.05 5.80 7.65
CA GLY A 90 5.65 5.81 7.20
C GLY A 90 5.25 4.49 6.52
N LEU A 91 6.09 3.99 5.62
CA LEU A 91 5.86 2.71 4.97
C LEU A 91 5.94 1.54 5.97
N GLU A 92 6.92 1.49 6.87
CA GLU A 92 7.04 0.43 7.89
C GLU A 92 5.83 0.36 8.82
N LEU A 93 5.17 1.49 9.08
CA LEU A 93 3.95 1.56 9.90
C LEU A 93 2.68 1.09 9.17
N GLY A 94 2.75 0.82 7.88
CA GLY A 94 1.62 0.23 7.19
C GLY A 94 1.07 1.03 6.00
N ALA A 95 1.63 2.17 5.64
CA ALA A 95 1.24 2.88 4.43
C ALA A 95 1.52 2.06 3.16
N ASP A 96 0.71 2.26 2.13
CA ASP A 96 0.85 1.59 0.83
C ASP A 96 1.75 2.39 -0.12
N ASP A 97 1.78 3.72 0.06
CA ASP A 97 2.68 4.62 -0.67
C ASP A 97 2.90 5.91 0.15
N TYR A 98 3.83 6.75 -0.31
CA TYR A 98 4.07 8.08 0.25
C TYR A 98 4.32 9.10 -0.85
N ILE A 99 4.02 10.37 -0.58
CA ILE A 99 4.22 11.50 -1.48
C ILE A 99 4.95 12.60 -0.73
N VAL A 100 6.04 13.10 -1.31
CA VAL A 100 6.83 14.19 -0.72
C VAL A 100 6.27 15.53 -1.16
N LYS A 101 5.97 16.41 -0.21
CA LYS A 101 5.62 17.83 -0.47
C LYS A 101 6.90 18.64 -0.79
N PRO A 102 6.91 19.52 -1.81
CA PRO A 102 5.81 19.79 -2.74
C PRO A 102 5.70 18.74 -3.87
N TYR A 103 4.49 18.36 -4.21
CA TYR A 103 4.18 17.41 -5.28
C TYR A 103 3.38 18.07 -6.42
N SER A 104 3.45 17.51 -7.61
CA SER A 104 2.59 17.94 -8.71
C SER A 104 1.20 17.31 -8.59
N LYS A 105 0.18 18.02 -9.14
CA LYS A 105 -1.19 17.49 -9.23
C LYS A 105 -1.24 16.17 -9.99
N ALA A 106 -0.47 16.08 -11.08
CA ALA A 106 -0.41 14.86 -11.89
C ALA A 106 0.17 13.67 -11.12
N GLU A 107 1.24 13.89 -10.35
CA GLU A 107 1.84 12.87 -9.51
C GLU A 107 0.86 12.35 -8.45
N LEU A 108 0.20 13.26 -7.71
CA LEU A 108 -0.76 12.88 -6.69
C LEU A 108 -1.87 12.02 -7.27
N VAL A 109 -2.51 12.46 -8.36
CA VAL A 109 -3.61 11.73 -9.00
C VAL A 109 -3.14 10.39 -9.55
N ALA A 110 -1.96 10.33 -10.17
CA ALA A 110 -1.39 9.09 -10.68
C ALA A 110 -1.17 8.07 -9.55
N ARG A 111 -0.61 8.50 -8.41
CA ARG A 111 -0.36 7.62 -7.26
C ARG A 111 -1.66 7.15 -6.59
N ILE A 112 -2.66 8.04 -6.43
CA ILE A 112 -3.98 7.65 -5.94
C ILE A 112 -4.58 6.57 -6.84
N LYS A 113 -4.58 6.78 -8.16
CA LYS A 113 -5.09 5.82 -9.14
C LYS A 113 -4.30 4.50 -9.11
N ALA A 114 -2.97 4.57 -8.95
CA ALA A 114 -2.11 3.40 -8.84
C ALA A 114 -2.40 2.56 -7.57
N VAL A 115 -2.61 3.22 -6.45
CA VAL A 115 -2.92 2.55 -5.18
C VAL A 115 -4.34 2.01 -5.15
N LEU A 116 -5.31 2.75 -5.72
CA LEU A 116 -6.71 2.31 -5.83
C LEU A 116 -6.93 1.25 -6.92
N ARG A 117 -6.03 1.18 -7.91
CA ARG A 117 -6.13 0.12 -8.91
C ARG A 117 -6.01 -1.21 -8.16
N ARG A 118 -7.16 -1.80 -7.85
CA ARG A 118 -7.23 -3.22 -7.55
C ARG A 118 -6.59 -3.86 -8.76
N GLY A 119 -5.56 -4.66 -8.56
CA GLY A 119 -4.96 -5.34 -9.69
C GLY A 119 -6.11 -5.80 -10.57
N VAL A 120 -6.34 -5.05 -11.64
CA VAL A 120 -7.14 -5.60 -12.72
C VAL A 120 -6.37 -6.85 -13.01
N SER A 121 -6.90 -7.92 -12.44
CA SER A 121 -6.53 -9.21 -12.93
C SER A 121 -6.87 -9.13 -14.42
N ASP A 122 -5.85 -8.79 -15.26
CA ASP A 122 -5.77 -9.38 -16.58
C ASP A 122 -5.63 -10.91 -16.38
N HIS A 123 -6.45 -11.42 -15.48
CA HIS A 123 -6.68 -12.84 -15.37
C HIS A 123 -7.55 -13.16 -16.57
N ALA A 124 -6.97 -13.84 -17.52
CA ALA A 124 -7.76 -14.53 -18.51
C ALA A 124 -8.91 -15.26 -17.79
N PRO A 125 -10.12 -15.33 -18.37
CA PRO A 125 -11.23 -16.06 -17.77
C PRO A 125 -10.75 -17.49 -17.41
N GLY A 126 -10.62 -17.79 -16.11
CA GLY A 126 -10.09 -19.06 -15.60
C GLY A 126 -8.81 -18.97 -14.72
N GLU A 127 -8.17 -17.81 -14.59
CA GLU A 127 -7.01 -17.64 -13.70
C GLU A 127 -7.39 -17.21 -12.26
N GLY A 128 -8.66 -17.00 -11.97
CA GLY A 128 -9.18 -16.87 -10.61
C GLY A 128 -9.14 -18.24 -9.93
N GLY A 129 -8.70 -18.30 -8.70
CA GLY A 129 -8.67 -19.55 -7.96
C GLY A 129 -7.69 -19.51 -6.79
N VAL A 130 -7.54 -20.68 -6.18
CA VAL A 130 -6.57 -20.86 -5.10
C VAL A 130 -5.22 -21.21 -5.70
N ILE A 131 -4.19 -20.42 -5.38
CA ILE A 131 -2.79 -20.72 -5.71
C ILE A 131 -2.03 -21.10 -4.45
N THR A 132 -1.15 -22.08 -4.57
CA THR A 132 -0.36 -22.57 -3.43
C THR A 132 1.10 -22.73 -3.84
N ALA A 133 2.00 -22.24 -2.99
CA ALA A 133 3.43 -22.45 -3.13
C ALA A 133 4.06 -22.58 -1.73
N GLY A 134 4.65 -23.76 -1.46
CA GLY A 134 5.12 -24.11 -0.12
C GLY A 134 3.98 -24.01 0.92
N PRO A 135 4.17 -23.29 2.02
CA PRO A 135 3.14 -23.11 3.03
C PRO A 135 2.12 -22.01 2.71
N VAL A 136 2.36 -21.22 1.66
CA VAL A 136 1.53 -20.07 1.27
C VAL A 136 0.37 -20.53 0.40
N THR A 137 -0.85 -20.23 0.80
CA THR A 137 -2.07 -20.43 0.00
C THR A 137 -2.79 -19.10 -0.14
N ILE A 138 -3.14 -18.73 -1.37
CA ILE A 138 -3.82 -17.48 -1.72
C ILE A 138 -5.12 -17.82 -2.46
N ASP A 139 -6.24 -17.40 -1.90
CA ASP A 139 -7.54 -17.36 -2.58
C ASP A 139 -7.69 -15.98 -3.22
N VAL A 140 -7.49 -15.94 -4.52
CA VAL A 140 -7.45 -14.67 -5.27
C VAL A 140 -8.83 -14.02 -5.32
N GLU A 141 -9.89 -14.81 -5.46
CA GLU A 141 -11.25 -14.28 -5.54
C GLU A 141 -11.71 -13.66 -4.21
N ARG A 142 -11.32 -14.28 -3.10
CA ARG A 142 -11.66 -13.81 -1.76
C ARG A 142 -10.66 -12.84 -1.15
N HIS A 143 -9.55 -12.57 -1.85
CA HIS A 143 -8.41 -11.80 -1.31
C HIS A 143 -7.94 -12.33 0.05
N ALA A 144 -7.92 -13.65 0.19
CA ALA A 144 -7.56 -14.31 1.43
C ALA A 144 -6.20 -15.03 1.30
N VAL A 145 -5.39 -14.92 2.35
CA VAL A 145 -4.07 -15.57 2.42
C VAL A 145 -3.98 -16.42 3.68
N SER A 146 -3.41 -17.60 3.57
CA SER A 146 -3.04 -18.42 4.70
C SER A 146 -1.61 -18.94 4.57
N ILE A 147 -0.94 -19.08 5.72
CA ILE A 147 0.39 -19.64 5.85
C ILE A 147 0.30 -20.90 6.71
N ALA A 148 0.64 -22.06 6.14
CA ALA A 148 0.47 -23.35 6.81
C ALA A 148 -0.94 -23.55 7.42
N GLY A 149 -1.98 -23.07 6.71
CA GLY A 149 -3.38 -23.15 7.16
C GLY A 149 -3.83 -22.05 8.12
N VAL A 150 -2.93 -21.17 8.58
CA VAL A 150 -3.29 -20.04 9.44
C VAL A 150 -3.58 -18.80 8.58
N SER A 151 -4.79 -18.26 8.68
CA SER A 151 -5.18 -17.06 7.93
C SER A 151 -4.41 -15.83 8.42
N ILE A 152 -3.92 -15.04 7.46
CA ILE A 152 -3.26 -13.75 7.72
C ILE A 152 -3.95 -12.64 6.94
N SER A 153 -3.91 -11.42 7.50
CA SER A 153 -4.45 -10.23 6.83
C SER A 153 -3.32 -9.43 6.18
N LEU A 154 -3.50 -9.12 4.89
CA LEU A 154 -2.55 -8.32 4.12
C LEU A 154 -3.24 -7.06 3.57
N PRO A 155 -2.61 -5.87 3.69
CA PRO A 155 -2.98 -4.71 2.88
C PRO A 155 -2.96 -5.02 1.39
N LEU A 156 -3.72 -4.26 0.60
CA LEU A 156 -3.93 -4.55 -0.82
C LEU A 156 -2.61 -4.72 -1.58
N LYS A 157 -1.65 -3.81 -1.41
CA LYS A 157 -0.37 -3.87 -2.14
C LYS A 157 0.54 -5.01 -1.70
N GLU A 158 0.45 -5.41 -0.43
CA GLU A 158 1.16 -6.62 0.03
C GLU A 158 0.52 -7.89 -0.55
N PHE A 159 -0.80 -7.93 -0.64
CA PHE A 159 -1.51 -9.04 -1.26
C PHE A 159 -1.13 -9.20 -2.74
N GLU A 160 -1.22 -8.12 -3.52
CA GLU A 160 -0.87 -8.11 -4.95
C GLU A 160 0.59 -8.50 -5.19
N LEU A 161 1.50 -7.99 -4.34
CA LEU A 161 2.92 -8.34 -4.43
C LEU A 161 3.16 -9.83 -4.14
N LEU A 162 2.56 -10.36 -3.09
CA LEU A 162 2.69 -11.77 -2.73
C LEU A 162 2.07 -12.67 -3.79
N GLU A 163 0.88 -12.34 -4.28
CA GLU A 163 0.21 -13.07 -5.36
C GLU A 163 1.11 -13.16 -6.59
N PHE A 164 1.67 -12.04 -7.04
CA PHE A 164 2.51 -12.03 -8.23
C PHE A 164 3.81 -12.81 -8.04
N LEU A 165 4.43 -12.73 -6.86
CA LEU A 165 5.61 -13.52 -6.52
C LEU A 165 5.29 -15.02 -6.51
N VAL A 166 4.19 -15.43 -5.89
CA VAL A 166 3.78 -16.85 -5.78
C VAL A 166 3.40 -17.43 -7.15
N ARG A 167 2.68 -16.69 -8.00
CA ARG A 167 2.38 -17.12 -9.38
C ARG A 167 3.62 -17.35 -10.23
N ASN A 168 4.70 -16.65 -9.92
CA ASN A 168 5.98 -16.78 -10.61
C ASN A 168 7.02 -17.52 -9.77
N SER A 169 6.58 -18.42 -8.88
CA SER A 169 7.48 -19.19 -8.02
C SER A 169 8.61 -19.85 -8.83
N GLY A 170 9.82 -19.83 -8.30
CA GLY A 170 11.02 -20.32 -8.97
C GLY A 170 11.65 -19.35 -9.99
N ARG A 171 10.99 -18.23 -10.33
CA ARG A 171 11.49 -17.24 -11.29
C ARG A 171 11.98 -15.97 -10.60
N VAL A 172 13.05 -15.39 -11.11
CA VAL A 172 13.52 -14.08 -10.67
C VAL A 172 12.66 -13.01 -11.33
N LEU A 173 12.02 -12.18 -10.53
CA LEU A 173 11.28 -11.00 -10.98
C LEU A 173 12.12 -9.75 -10.73
N THR A 174 12.31 -8.94 -11.76
CA THR A 174 13.05 -7.68 -11.63
C THR A 174 12.26 -6.67 -10.80
N ARG A 175 12.98 -5.70 -10.22
CA ARG A 175 12.34 -4.59 -9.45
C ARG A 175 11.31 -3.85 -10.29
N THR A 176 11.63 -3.56 -11.54
CA THR A 176 10.74 -2.91 -12.50
C THR A 176 9.46 -3.75 -12.72
N GLN A 177 9.59 -5.04 -13.00
CA GLN A 177 8.44 -5.92 -13.20
C GLN A 177 7.51 -5.96 -11.98
N LEU A 178 8.08 -5.98 -10.76
CA LEU A 178 7.31 -5.97 -9.52
C LEU A 178 6.59 -4.64 -9.32
N ILE A 179 7.27 -3.51 -9.57
CA ILE A 179 6.71 -2.17 -9.44
C ILE A 179 5.60 -1.97 -10.48
N ASP A 180 5.87 -2.26 -11.74
CA ASP A 180 4.90 -2.10 -12.83
C ASP A 180 3.63 -2.93 -12.59
N ARG A 181 3.79 -4.14 -12.07
CA ARG A 181 2.65 -5.02 -11.77
C ARG A 181 1.81 -4.52 -10.60
N VAL A 182 2.45 -4.09 -9.51
CA VAL A 182 1.76 -3.76 -8.25
C VAL A 182 1.32 -2.29 -8.20
N TRP A 183 2.16 -1.37 -8.68
CA TRP A 183 1.87 0.07 -8.67
C TRP A 183 1.57 0.62 -10.07
N GLY A 184 1.96 -0.09 -11.13
CA GLY A 184 1.73 0.28 -12.52
C GLY A 184 2.94 0.88 -13.20
N SER A 185 2.96 0.81 -14.56
CA SER A 185 4.03 1.34 -15.40
C SER A 185 4.24 2.86 -15.26
N ASP A 186 3.19 3.57 -14.83
CA ASP A 186 3.21 5.03 -14.64
C ASP A 186 3.55 5.41 -13.19
N TYR A 187 4.12 4.49 -12.41
CA TYR A 187 4.49 4.76 -11.02
C TYR A 187 5.75 5.63 -10.94
N PHE A 188 5.60 6.85 -10.45
CA PHE A 188 6.69 7.83 -10.27
C PHE A 188 7.36 7.77 -8.89
N GLY A 189 7.02 6.76 -8.08
CA GLY A 189 7.55 6.61 -6.72
C GLY A 189 8.95 6.03 -6.65
N ASP A 190 9.51 6.07 -5.43
CA ASP A 190 10.81 5.47 -5.15
C ASP A 190 10.71 3.94 -5.15
N THR A 191 11.68 3.29 -5.77
CA THR A 191 11.78 1.82 -5.76
C THR A 191 11.96 1.23 -4.36
N LYS A 192 12.33 2.04 -3.36
CA LYS A 192 12.39 1.65 -1.94
C LYS A 192 11.03 1.22 -1.39
N THR A 193 9.92 1.74 -1.94
CA THR A 193 8.57 1.26 -1.60
C THR A 193 8.47 -0.25 -1.73
N LEU A 194 9.01 -0.84 -2.79
CA LEU A 194 9.05 -2.29 -2.98
C LEU A 194 9.81 -3.00 -1.84
N ASP A 195 10.97 -2.48 -1.45
CA ASP A 195 11.81 -3.12 -0.42
C ASP A 195 11.09 -3.15 0.94
N VAL A 196 10.38 -2.08 1.28
CA VAL A 196 9.61 -2.02 2.53
C VAL A 196 8.45 -3.01 2.50
N HIS A 197 7.72 -3.11 1.38
CA HIS A 197 6.64 -4.09 1.25
C HIS A 197 7.17 -5.52 1.31
N VAL A 198 8.30 -5.82 0.69
CA VAL A 198 8.98 -7.12 0.83
C VAL A 198 9.37 -7.40 2.29
N LYS A 199 9.96 -6.40 2.99
CA LYS A 199 10.30 -6.53 4.42
C LYS A 199 9.06 -6.85 5.26
N ARG A 200 7.95 -6.16 5.03
CA ARG A 200 6.68 -6.38 5.74
C ARG A 200 6.07 -7.75 5.43
N LEU A 201 6.11 -8.19 4.16
CA LEU A 201 5.70 -9.55 3.80
C LEU A 201 6.55 -10.61 4.50
N ARG A 202 7.86 -10.47 4.49
CA ARG A 202 8.76 -11.39 5.20
C ARG A 202 8.40 -11.48 6.69
N ALA A 203 8.13 -10.35 7.34
CA ALA A 203 7.73 -10.35 8.74
C ALA A 203 6.43 -11.14 9.03
N LYS A 204 5.58 -11.34 8.01
CA LYS A 204 4.32 -12.06 8.13
C LYS A 204 4.39 -13.54 7.69
N ILE A 205 5.27 -13.86 6.74
CA ILE A 205 5.29 -15.20 6.13
C ILE A 205 6.52 -16.03 6.45
N GLU A 206 7.65 -15.39 6.82
CA GLU A 206 8.90 -16.09 7.14
C GLU A 206 8.96 -16.41 8.64
N LYS A 207 9.59 -17.53 8.99
CA LYS A 207 9.92 -17.85 10.40
C LYS A 207 11.00 -16.92 10.95
N ASP A 208 11.98 -16.59 10.10
CA ASP A 208 13.05 -15.65 10.37
C ASP A 208 13.15 -14.66 9.20
N PRO A 209 12.60 -13.44 9.35
CA PRO A 209 12.65 -12.41 8.30
C PRO A 209 14.06 -11.98 7.90
N ALA A 210 15.06 -12.16 8.78
CA ALA A 210 16.46 -11.82 8.50
C ALA A 210 17.12 -12.86 7.59
N ASN A 211 16.68 -14.13 7.67
CA ASN A 211 17.13 -15.23 6.85
C ASN A 211 15.97 -15.83 6.04
N PRO A 212 15.40 -15.08 5.07
CA PRO A 212 14.18 -15.46 4.37
C PRO A 212 14.40 -16.70 3.50
N VAL A 213 13.45 -17.63 3.58
CA VAL A 213 13.44 -18.87 2.79
C VAL A 213 12.53 -18.69 1.56
N TYR A 214 11.36 -18.06 1.74
CA TYR A 214 10.36 -17.94 0.67
C TYR A 214 10.60 -16.75 -0.25
N ILE A 215 10.76 -15.53 0.29
CA ILE A 215 11.04 -14.36 -0.55
C ILE A 215 12.54 -14.05 -0.53
N GLN A 216 13.26 -14.55 -1.50
CA GLN A 216 14.71 -14.36 -1.62
C GLN A 216 15.06 -13.07 -2.35
N THR A 217 16.13 -12.39 -1.90
CA THR A 217 16.72 -11.25 -2.62
C THR A 217 17.77 -11.74 -3.59
N ILE A 218 17.58 -11.43 -4.87
CA ILE A 218 18.60 -11.67 -5.91
C ILE A 218 19.33 -10.36 -6.17
N ARG A 219 20.52 -10.23 -5.59
CA ARG A 219 21.28 -8.97 -5.59
C ARG A 219 21.45 -8.41 -7.01
N GLY A 220 21.19 -7.13 -7.18
CA GLY A 220 21.29 -6.43 -8.45
C GLY A 220 20.16 -6.70 -9.44
N LEU A 221 19.22 -7.62 -9.15
CA LEU A 221 18.12 -7.98 -10.04
C LEU A 221 16.75 -7.67 -9.43
N GLY A 222 16.41 -8.30 -8.30
CA GLY A 222 15.09 -8.18 -7.72
C GLY A 222 14.80 -9.26 -6.69
N TYR A 223 13.63 -9.89 -6.79
CA TYR A 223 13.16 -10.88 -5.83
C TYR A 223 12.69 -12.15 -6.51
N LYS A 224 12.73 -13.25 -5.78
CA LYS A 224 12.26 -14.56 -6.20
C LYS A 224 11.47 -15.19 -5.07
N PHE A 225 10.33 -15.79 -5.38
CA PHE A 225 9.64 -16.68 -4.43
C PHE A 225 10.18 -18.12 -4.64
N GLU A 226 10.57 -18.74 -3.54
CA GLU A 226 11.04 -20.13 -3.52
C GLU A 226 10.07 -20.99 -2.70
N ASN A 227 9.88 -22.28 -3.08
CA ASN A 227 8.99 -23.23 -2.38
C ASN A 227 9.72 -23.97 -1.28
#